data_810057048159aa90fcf6788969d542e7
#
_entry.id   810057048159aa90fcf6788969d542e7
#
_cell.length_a   1.000
_cell.length_b   1.000
_cell.length_c   1.000
_cell.angle_alpha   90.00
_cell.angle_beta   90.00
_cell.angle_gamma   90.00
#
_symmetry.space_group_name_H-M   'P 1'
#
loop_
_entity.id
_entity.type
_entity.pdbx_description
1 polymer ?
#
loop_
_entity_poly.entity_id
_entity_poly.type
_entity_poly.pdbx_seq_one_letter_code
_entity_poly.pdbx_strand_id
1 'polypeptide(L)'
;MDAECWTVRDVFGTLFFRQLNQADTIILNKTDLLEKDEIPRYLKEIHEVIPGSQVIPAVKCGIEPDVVWLKSGILDRGKNPSHGNSREVQHDDPGIFPYFDSKTGTGRHQEKIYTDTNFVTFSFSESSPLDETAFNRFVEEMPWELFRLKGVVNFGHRTLMINSVGGKTQWTPWEGRPETRLAFVGWNIEPDEFLARMKACVKN
;
A
#
# COMPACT_ATOMS: atom_id res chain seq x y z
N MET A 1 3.61 3.32 -9.01
CA MET A 1 4.73 3.17 -8.06
C MET A 1 5.21 4.54 -7.64
N ASP A 2 5.40 4.79 -6.34
CA ASP A 2 6.05 6.03 -5.88
C ASP A 2 7.55 5.98 -6.18
N ALA A 3 8.12 7.09 -6.64
CA ALA A 3 9.54 7.16 -7.00
C ALA A 3 10.46 6.87 -5.81
N GLU A 4 10.08 7.32 -4.60
CA GLU A 4 10.83 7.02 -3.37
C GLU A 4 10.86 5.50 -3.05
N CYS A 5 9.86 4.72 -3.49
CA CYS A 5 9.84 3.27 -3.28
C CYS A 5 10.94 2.54 -4.07
N TRP A 6 11.46 3.16 -5.13
CA TRP A 6 12.55 2.57 -5.90
C TRP A 6 13.85 2.46 -5.11
N THR A 7 14.13 3.43 -4.22
CA THR A 7 15.33 3.40 -3.36
C THR A 7 15.28 2.31 -2.30
N VAL A 8 14.08 1.92 -1.88
CA VAL A 8 13.85 0.90 -0.85
C VAL A 8 13.29 -0.42 -1.42
N ARG A 9 13.41 -0.62 -2.74
CA ARG A 9 12.86 -1.79 -3.45
C ARG A 9 13.27 -3.13 -2.87
N ASP A 10 14.50 -3.23 -2.37
CA ASP A 10 15.03 -4.47 -1.80
C ASP A 10 14.35 -4.85 -0.49
N VAL A 11 13.79 -3.86 0.23
CA VAL A 11 13.03 -4.07 1.47
C VAL A 11 11.65 -4.68 1.16
N PHE A 12 11.02 -4.26 0.05
CA PHE A 12 9.72 -4.79 -0.36
C PHE A 12 9.80 -6.13 -1.09
N GLY A 13 11.01 -6.54 -1.45
CA GLY A 13 11.34 -7.89 -1.91
C GLY A 13 10.50 -8.39 -3.09
N THR A 14 10.20 -9.67 -3.04
CA THR A 14 9.56 -10.42 -4.13
C THR A 14 8.23 -9.84 -4.59
N LEU A 15 7.39 -9.33 -3.67
CA LEU A 15 6.07 -8.79 -4.02
C LEU A 15 6.18 -7.57 -4.92
N PHE A 16 7.11 -6.66 -4.60
CA PHE A 16 7.34 -5.45 -5.38
C PHE A 16 7.76 -5.79 -6.81
N PHE A 17 8.73 -6.69 -6.97
CA PHE A 17 9.18 -7.12 -8.27
C PHE A 17 8.14 -7.94 -9.04
N ARG A 18 7.33 -8.77 -8.36
CA ARG A 18 6.21 -9.47 -9.02
C ARG A 18 5.19 -8.48 -9.61
N GLN A 19 4.82 -7.44 -8.89
CA GLN A 19 3.91 -6.41 -9.40
C GLN A 19 4.49 -5.69 -10.63
N LEU A 20 5.76 -5.32 -10.57
CA LEU A 20 6.43 -4.63 -11.68
C LEU A 20 6.59 -5.52 -12.91
N ASN A 21 6.95 -6.80 -12.73
CA ASN A 21 7.13 -7.76 -13.84
C ASN A 21 5.83 -8.11 -14.57
N GLN A 22 4.68 -7.90 -13.94
CA GLN A 22 3.37 -8.13 -14.55
C GLN A 22 2.78 -6.88 -15.20
N ALA A 23 3.44 -5.73 -15.06
CA ALA A 23 2.96 -4.46 -15.57
C ALA A 23 3.45 -4.21 -17.00
N ASP A 24 2.53 -3.93 -17.92
CA ASP A 24 2.86 -3.41 -19.27
C ASP A 24 3.33 -1.96 -19.20
N THR A 25 2.78 -1.20 -18.24
CA THR A 25 3.09 0.21 -18.03
C THR A 25 3.29 0.49 -16.54
N ILE A 26 4.39 1.13 -16.19
CA ILE A 26 4.75 1.56 -14.85
C ILE A 26 4.68 3.08 -14.77
N ILE A 27 3.80 3.60 -13.93
CA ILE A 27 3.77 5.03 -13.61
C ILE A 27 4.72 5.26 -12.44
N LEU A 28 5.85 5.94 -12.72
CA LEU A 28 6.77 6.39 -11.68
C LEU A 28 6.29 7.74 -11.15
N ASN A 29 5.45 7.69 -10.10
CA ASN A 29 4.78 8.87 -9.55
C ASN A 29 5.61 9.56 -8.47
N LYS A 30 5.27 10.82 -8.15
CA LYS A 30 5.96 11.68 -7.19
C LYS A 30 7.41 11.99 -7.58
N THR A 31 7.66 12.14 -8.87
CA THR A 31 8.98 12.51 -9.37
C THR A 31 9.41 13.92 -8.98
N ASP A 32 8.47 14.73 -8.49
CA ASP A 32 8.72 16.04 -7.88
C ASP A 32 9.47 15.97 -6.53
N LEU A 33 9.54 14.81 -5.92
CA LEU A 33 10.29 14.57 -4.67
C LEU A 33 11.74 14.13 -4.93
N LEU A 34 12.10 13.87 -6.18
CA LEU A 34 13.44 13.46 -6.58
C LEU A 34 14.28 14.64 -7.04
N GLU A 35 15.61 14.54 -6.91
CA GLU A 35 16.52 15.43 -7.57
C GLU A 35 16.47 15.21 -9.11
N LYS A 36 16.79 16.27 -9.87
CA LYS A 36 16.60 16.24 -11.34
C LYS A 36 17.41 15.15 -12.05
N ASP A 37 18.57 14.81 -11.53
CA ASP A 37 19.47 13.79 -12.06
C ASP A 37 19.07 12.36 -11.64
N GLU A 38 18.25 12.21 -10.62
CA GLU A 38 17.77 10.91 -10.16
C GLU A 38 16.73 10.31 -11.10
N ILE A 39 15.88 11.13 -11.73
CA ILE A 39 14.82 10.66 -12.62
C ILE A 39 15.39 9.85 -13.79
N PRO A 40 16.36 10.34 -14.57
CA PRO A 40 16.95 9.56 -15.65
C PRO A 40 17.65 8.29 -15.17
N ARG A 41 18.28 8.36 -13.98
CA ARG A 41 18.93 7.19 -13.36
C ARG A 41 17.90 6.11 -13.04
N TYR A 42 16.79 6.46 -12.38
CA TYR A 42 15.74 5.51 -12.03
C TYR A 42 15.05 4.92 -13.24
N LEU A 43 14.76 5.72 -14.26
CA LEU A 43 14.20 5.22 -15.52
C LEU A 43 15.11 4.17 -16.17
N LYS A 44 16.42 4.41 -16.18
CA LYS A 44 17.40 3.46 -16.69
C LYS A 44 17.44 2.18 -15.85
N GLU A 45 17.58 2.30 -14.53
CA GLU A 45 17.61 1.15 -13.60
C GLU A 45 16.34 0.30 -13.71
N ILE A 46 15.15 0.93 -13.77
CA ILE A 46 13.90 0.22 -13.92
C ILE A 46 13.84 -0.52 -15.24
N HIS A 47 14.29 0.11 -16.32
CA HIS A 47 14.31 -0.52 -17.64
C HIS A 47 15.29 -1.70 -17.72
N GLU A 48 16.43 -1.63 -17.02
CA GLU A 48 17.37 -2.73 -16.92
C GLU A 48 16.79 -3.94 -16.18
N VAL A 49 16.00 -3.69 -15.15
CA VAL A 49 15.37 -4.74 -14.34
C VAL A 49 14.10 -5.28 -15.01
N ILE A 50 13.34 -4.43 -15.70
CA ILE A 50 12.05 -4.77 -16.31
C ILE A 50 12.00 -4.23 -17.75
N PRO A 51 12.73 -4.86 -18.68
CA PRO A 51 12.91 -4.34 -20.04
C PRO A 51 11.63 -4.36 -20.89
N GLY A 52 10.61 -5.15 -20.48
CA GLY A 52 9.35 -5.26 -21.22
C GLY A 52 8.32 -4.18 -20.91
N SER A 53 8.53 -3.38 -19.87
CA SER A 53 7.55 -2.40 -19.40
C SER A 53 7.87 -0.99 -19.86
N GLN A 54 6.82 -0.23 -20.19
CA GLN A 54 6.95 1.21 -20.39
C GLN A 54 6.97 1.92 -19.04
N VAL A 55 7.93 2.81 -18.80
CA VAL A 55 7.98 3.62 -17.57
C VAL A 55 7.65 5.07 -17.90
N ILE A 56 6.64 5.63 -17.19
CA ILE A 56 6.15 7.00 -17.37
C ILE A 56 6.38 7.77 -16.08
N PRO A 57 7.29 8.77 -16.06
CA PRO A 57 7.43 9.65 -14.90
C PRO A 57 6.21 10.55 -14.77
N ALA A 58 5.75 10.76 -13.54
CA ALA A 58 4.56 11.57 -13.26
C ALA A 58 4.65 12.31 -11.93
N VAL A 59 3.92 13.41 -11.83
CA VAL A 59 3.67 14.18 -10.62
C VAL A 59 2.18 14.12 -10.32
N LYS A 60 1.80 13.69 -9.10
CA LYS A 60 0.40 13.53 -8.69
C LYS A 60 -0.44 12.67 -9.66
N CYS A 61 0.19 11.66 -10.26
CA CYS A 61 -0.40 10.83 -11.32
C CYS A 61 -0.94 11.63 -12.52
N GLY A 62 -0.45 12.85 -12.75
CA GLY A 62 -0.84 13.71 -13.86
C GLY A 62 -0.27 13.19 -15.16
N ILE A 63 -0.96 12.26 -15.77
CA ILE A 63 -0.67 11.68 -17.10
C ILE A 63 -1.94 11.73 -17.93
N GLU A 64 -1.77 11.97 -19.22
CA GLU A 64 -2.89 11.88 -20.16
C GLU A 64 -3.32 10.41 -20.29
N PRO A 65 -4.60 10.08 -20.08
CA PRO A 65 -5.08 8.70 -20.17
C PRO A 65 -4.72 8.01 -21.49
N ASP A 66 -4.72 8.75 -22.58
CA ASP A 66 -4.40 8.24 -23.91
C ASP A 66 -2.96 7.70 -24.01
N VAL A 67 -2.03 8.25 -23.24
CA VAL A 67 -0.65 7.78 -23.21
C VAL A 67 -0.56 6.35 -22.65
N VAL A 68 -1.41 6.02 -21.70
CA VAL A 68 -1.47 4.67 -21.12
C VAL A 68 -2.20 3.71 -22.05
N TRP A 69 -3.33 4.13 -22.63
CA TRP A 69 -4.19 3.26 -23.43
C TRP A 69 -3.66 3.03 -24.85
N LEU A 70 -3.11 4.05 -25.51
CA LEU A 70 -2.62 3.95 -26.88
C LEU A 70 -1.39 3.05 -27.00
N LYS A 71 -0.52 3.05 -26.01
CA LYS A 71 0.71 2.25 -26.03
C LYS A 71 0.55 0.82 -25.52
N SER A 72 -0.51 0.55 -24.74
CA SER A 72 -0.82 -0.80 -24.26
C SER A 72 -1.45 -1.71 -25.32
N GLY A 73 -1.72 -1.20 -26.53
CA GLY A 73 -2.40 -1.98 -27.59
C GLY A 73 -3.87 -2.35 -27.29
N ILE A 74 -4.43 -1.84 -26.21
CA ILE A 74 -5.79 -2.17 -25.77
C ILE A 74 -6.84 -1.60 -26.72
N LEU A 75 -6.56 -0.46 -27.35
CA LEU A 75 -7.47 0.15 -28.34
C LEU A 75 -7.53 -0.58 -29.70
N ASP A 76 -6.55 -1.43 -30.00
CA ASP A 76 -6.56 -2.19 -31.26
C ASP A 76 -7.34 -3.52 -31.18
N ARG A 77 -7.85 -3.87 -29.98
CA ARG A 77 -8.67 -5.07 -29.75
C ARG A 77 -10.14 -4.94 -30.18
N GLY A 78 -10.51 -3.86 -30.85
CA GLY A 78 -11.85 -3.61 -31.39
C GLY A 78 -12.22 -4.40 -32.67
N LYS A 79 -11.34 -5.26 -33.19
CA LYS A 79 -11.63 -6.13 -34.34
C LYS A 79 -11.39 -7.58 -33.96
N ASN A 80 -12.51 -8.28 -33.64
CA ASN A 80 -12.67 -9.74 -33.50
C ASN A 80 -11.49 -10.53 -32.92
N PRO A 81 -11.65 -11.14 -31.74
CA PRO A 81 -10.74 -12.18 -31.31
C PRO A 81 -11.04 -13.46 -32.09
N SER A 82 -10.43 -13.66 -33.25
CA SER A 82 -10.26 -15.00 -33.79
C SER A 82 -9.36 -15.77 -32.82
N HIS A 83 -9.87 -16.88 -32.31
CA HIS A 83 -9.14 -17.86 -31.52
C HIS A 83 -7.73 -18.08 -32.03
N GLY A 84 -6.74 -17.73 -31.23
CA GLY A 84 -5.34 -17.96 -31.52
C GLY A 84 -4.54 -18.06 -30.23
N ASN A 85 -4.27 -19.28 -29.83
CA ASN A 85 -3.28 -19.75 -28.86
C ASN A 85 -3.21 -19.05 -27.50
N SER A 86 -4.07 -19.53 -26.59
CA SER A 86 -3.77 -19.52 -25.17
C SER A 86 -2.38 -20.12 -24.95
N ARG A 87 -1.40 -19.31 -24.60
CA ARG A 87 -0.22 -19.83 -23.88
C ARG A 87 -0.75 -20.38 -22.58
N GLU A 88 -0.78 -21.69 -22.46
CA GLU A 88 -0.93 -22.39 -21.19
C GLU A 88 0.21 -21.91 -20.30
N VAL A 89 -0.10 -20.96 -19.42
CA VAL A 89 0.72 -20.69 -18.25
C VAL A 89 0.44 -21.85 -17.31
N GLN A 90 1.35 -22.77 -17.19
CA GLN A 90 1.31 -23.79 -16.14
C GLN A 90 1.32 -23.07 -14.82
N HIS A 91 0.16 -23.02 -14.17
CA HIS A 91 -0.05 -22.56 -12.83
C HIS A 91 0.38 -23.68 -11.85
N ASP A 92 1.65 -23.71 -11.49
CA ASP A 92 2.14 -24.36 -10.28
C ASP A 92 2.32 -23.33 -9.15
N ASP A 93 1.33 -22.44 -8.96
CA ASP A 93 1.32 -21.52 -7.83
C ASP A 93 -0.11 -21.45 -7.24
N PRO A 94 -0.36 -21.92 -6.01
CA PRO A 94 -1.67 -21.86 -5.38
C PRO A 94 -1.94 -20.48 -4.78
N GLY A 95 -1.70 -19.42 -5.53
CA GLY A 95 -2.00 -18.03 -5.15
C GLY A 95 -3.32 -17.56 -5.73
N ILE A 96 -4.43 -18.21 -5.38
CA ILE A 96 -5.77 -17.75 -5.74
C ILE A 96 -6.08 -16.49 -4.92
N PHE A 97 -6.10 -15.33 -5.59
CA PHE A 97 -6.72 -14.14 -5.00
C PHE A 97 -8.22 -14.38 -4.92
N PRO A 98 -8.86 -14.30 -3.74
CA PRO A 98 -10.31 -14.39 -3.66
C PRO A 98 -10.90 -13.17 -4.35
N TYR A 99 -11.63 -13.41 -5.43
CA TYR A 99 -12.53 -12.45 -6.05
C TYR A 99 -13.59 -12.06 -5.01
N PHE A 100 -13.67 -10.77 -4.69
CA PHE A 100 -14.69 -10.24 -3.77
C PHE A 100 -16.04 -10.25 -4.51
N ASP A 101 -16.85 -11.23 -4.24
CA ASP A 101 -18.24 -11.27 -4.73
C ASP A 101 -19.09 -10.33 -3.87
N SER A 102 -19.48 -9.20 -4.44
CA SER A 102 -20.31 -8.19 -3.80
C SER A 102 -21.78 -8.58 -3.59
N LYS A 103 -22.16 -9.83 -3.83
CA LYS A 103 -23.56 -10.28 -3.80
C LYS A 103 -23.99 -11.13 -2.60
N THR A 104 -23.09 -11.58 -1.75
CA THR A 104 -23.45 -12.35 -0.56
C THR A 104 -22.91 -11.71 0.71
N GLY A 105 -23.67 -10.74 1.23
CA GLY A 105 -23.45 -10.12 2.53
C GLY A 105 -23.73 -11.06 3.70
N THR A 106 -22.90 -12.09 3.92
CA THR A 106 -22.93 -12.87 5.16
C THR A 106 -21.54 -12.92 5.76
N GLY A 107 -21.38 -12.16 6.84
CA GLY A 107 -20.19 -12.25 7.68
C GLY A 107 -20.01 -13.63 8.26
N ARG A 108 -18.86 -14.24 8.02
CA ARG A 108 -18.28 -15.28 8.88
C ARG A 108 -16.80 -15.49 8.59
N HIS A 109 -16.06 -15.54 9.70
CA HIS A 109 -14.71 -16.06 9.89
C HIS A 109 -13.54 -15.28 9.28
N GLN A 110 -12.73 -14.76 10.21
CA GLN A 110 -11.34 -14.43 10.00
C GLN A 110 -10.59 -15.68 9.56
N GLU A 111 -10.59 -15.96 8.27
CA GLU A 111 -9.56 -16.83 7.70
C GLU A 111 -8.27 -16.01 7.64
N LYS A 112 -7.27 -16.40 8.41
CA LYS A 112 -5.90 -15.98 8.24
C LYS A 112 -5.45 -16.47 6.87
N ILE A 113 -5.57 -15.62 5.87
CA ILE A 113 -4.97 -15.88 4.55
C ILE A 113 -3.47 -15.67 4.75
N TYR A 114 -2.74 -16.75 4.95
CA TYR A 114 -1.29 -16.77 4.87
C TYR A 114 -0.91 -16.63 3.39
N THR A 115 -0.74 -15.40 2.93
CA THR A 115 0.04 -15.17 1.73
C THR A 115 1.51 -15.38 2.12
N ASP A 116 2.34 -15.91 1.21
CA ASP A 116 3.80 -16.06 1.35
C ASP A 116 4.56 -14.75 1.60
N THR A 117 3.85 -13.67 1.75
CA THR A 117 4.32 -12.37 2.16
C THR A 117 4.02 -12.24 3.64
N ASN A 118 5.04 -12.16 4.48
CA ASN A 118 4.93 -11.93 5.93
C ASN A 118 4.25 -10.57 6.29
N PHE A 119 3.35 -10.11 5.42
CA PHE A 119 2.53 -8.93 5.69
C PHE A 119 1.46 -9.26 6.71
N VAL A 120 1.40 -8.43 7.72
CA VAL A 120 0.43 -8.54 8.82
C VAL A 120 -0.41 -7.27 8.83
N THR A 121 -1.74 -7.43 8.90
CA THR A 121 -2.68 -6.34 9.09
C THR A 121 -3.45 -6.55 10.35
N PHE A 122 -3.63 -5.51 11.14
CA PHE A 122 -4.43 -5.55 12.36
C PHE A 122 -5.07 -4.19 12.62
N SER A 123 -6.03 -4.15 13.52
CA SER A 123 -6.75 -2.94 13.88
C SER A 123 -6.88 -2.78 15.39
N PHE A 124 -6.99 -1.54 15.81
CA PHE A 124 -7.26 -1.16 17.19
C PHE A 124 -8.48 -0.24 17.21
N SER A 125 -9.43 -0.52 18.11
CA SER A 125 -10.60 0.32 18.31
C SER A 125 -10.80 0.55 19.80
N GLU A 126 -11.07 1.81 20.18
CA GLU A 126 -11.26 2.21 21.56
C GLU A 126 -12.22 3.42 21.61
N SER A 127 -13.17 3.37 22.55
CA SER A 127 -14.10 4.47 22.80
C SER A 127 -13.56 5.51 23.76
N SER A 128 -12.74 5.07 24.71
CA SER A 128 -12.07 5.96 25.67
C SER A 128 -11.01 6.80 25.00
N PRO A 129 -10.80 8.04 25.46
CA PRO A 129 -9.72 8.88 24.92
C PRO A 129 -8.35 8.28 25.15
N LEU A 130 -7.44 8.48 24.21
CA LEU A 130 -6.03 8.16 24.38
C LEU A 130 -5.27 9.32 25.02
N ASP A 131 -4.21 9.01 25.74
CA ASP A 131 -3.22 9.99 26.15
C ASP A 131 -2.38 10.42 24.95
N GLU A 132 -2.41 11.70 24.64
CA GLU A 132 -1.79 12.24 23.44
C GLU A 132 -0.26 12.11 23.48
N THR A 133 0.35 12.31 24.65
CA THR A 133 1.80 12.19 24.81
C THR A 133 2.26 10.76 24.65
N ALA A 134 1.54 9.81 25.27
CA ALA A 134 1.84 8.39 25.14
C ALA A 134 1.68 7.90 23.69
N PHE A 135 0.60 8.34 23.02
CA PHE A 135 0.35 7.96 21.62
C PHE A 135 1.40 8.56 20.65
N ASN A 136 1.77 9.82 20.82
CA ASN A 136 2.81 10.44 19.99
C ASN A 136 4.16 9.71 20.16
N ARG A 137 4.52 9.36 21.39
CA ARG A 137 5.70 8.52 21.65
C ARG A 137 5.61 7.17 20.95
N PHE A 138 4.44 6.50 21.01
CA PHE A 138 4.21 5.25 20.29
C PHE A 138 4.47 5.41 18.79
N VAL A 139 3.97 6.50 18.18
CA VAL A 139 4.17 6.77 16.74
C VAL A 139 5.64 7.05 16.41
N GLU A 140 6.34 7.79 17.25
CA GLU A 140 7.77 8.09 17.09
C GLU A 140 8.66 6.85 17.22
N GLU A 141 8.27 5.92 18.09
CA GLU A 141 8.98 4.66 18.36
C GLU A 141 8.53 3.49 17.46
N MET A 142 7.66 3.74 16.48
CA MET A 142 7.25 2.68 15.55
C MET A 142 8.45 2.14 14.78
N PRO A 143 8.67 0.83 14.76
CA PRO A 143 9.71 0.23 13.95
C PRO A 143 9.38 0.37 12.46
N TRP A 144 10.40 0.31 11.63
CA TRP A 144 10.25 0.45 10.18
C TRP A 144 9.41 -0.67 9.56
N GLU A 145 9.35 -1.84 10.21
CA GLU A 145 8.50 -2.98 9.83
C GLU A 145 7.01 -2.65 9.92
N LEU A 146 6.61 -1.70 10.77
CA LEU A 146 5.26 -1.17 10.85
C LEU A 146 5.14 0.06 9.93
N PHE A 147 5.09 -0.18 8.64
CA PHE A 147 5.25 0.88 7.64
C PHE A 147 3.98 1.67 7.32
N ARG A 148 2.80 1.25 7.82
CA ARG A 148 1.56 2.01 7.63
C ARG A 148 0.69 1.98 8.87
N LEU A 149 0.29 3.16 9.28
CA LEU A 149 -0.74 3.41 10.28
C LEU A 149 -1.73 4.43 9.73
N LYS A 150 -3.00 4.10 9.71
CA LYS A 150 -4.05 5.02 9.27
C LYS A 150 -5.29 4.89 10.13
N GLY A 151 -5.95 6.01 10.41
CA GLY A 151 -7.22 6.00 11.10
C GLY A 151 -7.50 7.29 11.86
N VAL A 152 -8.39 7.20 12.84
CA VAL A 152 -8.84 8.30 13.67
C VAL A 152 -8.43 8.04 15.11
N VAL A 153 -7.98 9.08 15.80
CA VAL A 153 -7.55 9.04 17.20
C VAL A 153 -8.33 10.08 17.99
N ASN A 154 -8.98 9.63 19.06
CA ASN A 154 -9.67 10.49 20.02
C ASN A 154 -8.75 10.77 21.22
N PHE A 155 -8.39 12.05 21.43
CA PHE A 155 -7.63 12.50 22.61
C PHE A 155 -8.49 13.12 23.70
N GLY A 156 -9.83 13.12 23.51
CA GLY A 156 -10.83 13.72 24.41
C GLY A 156 -11.10 15.19 24.09
N HIS A 157 -10.08 16.02 24.11
CA HIS A 157 -10.19 17.44 23.78
C HIS A 157 -10.18 17.72 22.27
N ARG A 158 -9.69 16.77 21.47
CA ARG A 158 -9.71 16.81 20.01
C ARG A 158 -9.66 15.41 19.40
N THR A 159 -10.14 15.30 18.18
CA THR A 159 -10.06 14.06 17.40
C THR A 159 -9.31 14.36 16.11
N LEU A 160 -8.34 13.56 15.78
CA LEU A 160 -7.50 13.75 14.60
C LEU A 160 -7.46 12.47 13.76
N MET A 161 -7.37 12.64 12.45
CA MET A 161 -7.01 11.57 11.54
C MET A 161 -5.49 11.50 11.40
N ILE A 162 -4.93 10.33 11.56
CA ILE A 162 -3.51 10.03 11.33
C ILE A 162 -3.36 9.27 10.02
N ASN A 163 -2.34 9.61 9.26
CA ASN A 163 -1.84 8.84 8.13
C ASN A 163 -0.32 8.82 8.20
N SER A 164 0.23 7.68 8.60
CA SER A 164 1.67 7.46 8.69
C SER A 164 2.08 6.38 7.71
N VAL A 165 3.05 6.69 6.86
CA VAL A 165 3.58 5.78 5.84
C VAL A 165 5.09 5.98 5.75
N GLY A 166 5.86 4.91 5.93
CA GLY A 166 7.32 4.94 5.82
C GLY A 166 7.98 5.98 6.73
N GLY A 167 7.49 6.14 7.96
CA GLY A 167 8.00 7.10 8.94
C GLY A 167 7.52 8.55 8.75
N LYS A 168 6.77 8.84 7.67
CA LYS A 168 6.18 10.17 7.44
C LYS A 168 4.76 10.22 7.98
N THR A 169 4.52 11.02 9.00
CA THR A 169 3.22 11.14 9.66
C THR A 169 2.54 12.47 9.33
N GLN A 170 1.28 12.38 8.92
CA GLN A 170 0.40 13.53 8.66
C GLN A 170 -0.80 13.46 9.58
N TRP A 171 -1.17 14.60 10.12
CA TRP A 171 -2.33 14.79 10.97
C TRP A 171 -3.33 15.73 10.32
N THR A 172 -4.62 15.35 10.38
CA THR A 172 -5.71 16.18 9.86
C THR A 172 -6.83 16.23 10.89
N PRO A 173 -7.49 17.39 11.13
CA PRO A 173 -8.67 17.47 11.98
C PRO A 173 -9.76 16.49 11.53
N TRP A 174 -10.46 15.89 12.49
CA TRP A 174 -11.56 14.97 12.23
C TRP A 174 -12.85 15.50 12.89
N GLU A 175 -13.89 15.71 12.08
CA GLU A 175 -15.17 16.25 12.53
C GLU A 175 -16.24 15.16 12.77
N GLY A 176 -15.87 13.90 12.62
CA GLY A 176 -16.77 12.77 12.84
C GLY A 176 -16.88 12.38 14.32
N ARG A 177 -17.37 11.17 14.56
CA ARG A 177 -17.51 10.64 15.94
C ARG A 177 -16.16 10.61 16.66
N PRO A 178 -16.11 11.01 17.95
CA PRO A 178 -14.89 11.01 18.75
C PRO A 178 -14.58 9.60 19.27
N GLU A 179 -14.08 8.74 18.40
CA GLU A 179 -13.65 7.37 18.72
C GLU A 179 -12.28 7.11 18.11
N THR A 180 -11.52 6.21 18.69
CA THR A 180 -10.27 5.76 18.10
C THR A 180 -10.52 4.52 17.26
N ARG A 181 -10.15 4.59 15.98
CA ARG A 181 -10.12 3.45 15.05
C ARG A 181 -8.86 3.53 14.21
N LEU A 182 -7.99 2.58 14.38
CA LEU A 182 -6.69 2.53 13.72
C LEU A 182 -6.52 1.22 12.96
N ALA A 183 -5.96 1.31 11.77
CA ALA A 183 -5.54 0.16 10.97
C ALA A 183 -4.02 0.24 10.77
N PHE A 184 -3.38 -0.89 10.94
CA PHE A 184 -1.94 -1.06 10.84
C PHE A 184 -1.60 -2.05 9.73
N VAL A 185 -0.51 -1.79 9.04
CA VAL A 185 0.09 -2.72 8.08
C VAL A 185 1.58 -2.81 8.39
N GLY A 186 2.04 -4.00 8.63
CA GLY A 186 3.44 -4.26 8.90
C GLY A 186 3.92 -5.52 8.21
N TRP A 187 5.18 -5.79 8.35
CA TRP A 187 5.85 -6.96 7.79
C TRP A 187 6.66 -7.67 8.87
N ASN A 188 6.42 -8.95 9.04
CA ASN A 188 7.11 -9.80 10.00
C ASN A 188 7.05 -9.27 11.45
N ILE A 189 5.86 -8.79 11.86
CA ILE A 189 5.61 -8.24 13.20
C ILE A 189 4.55 -9.05 13.95
N GLU A 190 4.60 -8.99 15.28
CA GLU A 190 3.63 -9.60 16.17
C GLU A 190 2.57 -8.56 16.60
N PRO A 191 1.31 -8.66 16.14
CA PRO A 191 0.26 -7.67 16.45
C PRO A 191 0.02 -7.45 17.93
N ASP A 192 0.11 -8.50 18.74
CA ASP A 192 -0.23 -8.46 20.17
C ASP A 192 0.65 -7.50 20.96
N GLU A 193 1.93 -7.38 20.59
CA GLU A 193 2.84 -6.42 21.19
C GLU A 193 2.38 -4.97 20.96
N PHE A 194 2.03 -4.65 19.70
CA PHE A 194 1.55 -3.31 19.34
C PHE A 194 0.19 -3.01 19.95
N LEU A 195 -0.72 -3.98 19.99
CA LEU A 195 -2.03 -3.84 20.63
C LEU A 195 -1.90 -3.61 22.14
N ALA A 196 -0.95 -4.26 22.81
CA ALA A 196 -0.66 -4.03 24.22
C ALA A 196 -0.14 -2.60 24.45
N ARG A 197 0.79 -2.12 23.63
CA ARG A 197 1.30 -0.75 23.69
C ARG A 197 0.18 0.27 23.41
N MET A 198 -0.72 0.00 22.46
CA MET A 198 -1.86 0.86 22.19
C MET A 198 -2.84 0.92 23.39
N LYS A 199 -3.11 -0.22 24.03
CA LYS A 199 -3.93 -0.25 25.26
C LYS A 199 -3.32 0.57 26.40
N ALA A 200 -1.99 0.59 26.50
CA ALA A 200 -1.29 1.40 27.50
C ALA A 200 -1.43 2.93 27.24
N CYS A 201 -1.82 3.33 26.03
CA CYS A 201 -2.09 4.74 25.70
C CYS A 201 -3.52 5.17 26.12
N VAL A 202 -4.40 4.27 26.56
CA VAL A 202 -5.78 4.62 26.95
C VAL A 202 -5.75 5.38 28.27
N LYS A 203 -6.46 6.51 28.34
CA LYS A 203 -6.62 7.26 29.58
C LYS A 203 -7.47 6.46 30.57
N ASN A 204 -6.96 6.29 31.76
CA ASN A 204 -7.69 5.75 32.90
C ASN A 204 -8.68 6.76 33.46
#